data_a970347706f3e77f80979aaba7cc3e8d
#
_entry.id   a970347706f3e77f80979aaba7cc3e8d
#
_cell.length_a   1.000
_cell.length_b   1.000
_cell.length_c   1.000
_cell.angle_alpha   90.00
_cell.angle_beta   90.00
_cell.angle_gamma   90.00
#
_symmetry.space_group_name_H-M   'P 1'
#
loop_
_entity.id
_entity.type
_entity.pdbx_description
1 polymer ?
#
loop_
_entity_poly.entity_id
_entity_poly.type
_entity_poly.pdbx_seq_one_letter_code
_entity_poly.pdbx_strand_id
1 'polypeptide(L)'
;LSSDGFHIYVGKNNFQNDELTFKFANGNDWWFHAKGIPGSHVVVKTEGKELPDRTFEEAGRLAAYYSKGREQEKVEIDYVQKKQVKKPAGAKPGFVVYYTNYSLMIDSDISGIEKISD
;
A
#
# COMPACT_ATOMS: atom_id res chain seq x y z
N LEU A 1 3.94 10.86 4.98
CA LEU A 1 3.66 10.80 6.42
C LEU A 1 2.16 10.89 6.65
N SER A 2 1.61 9.96 7.39
CA SER A 2 0.19 10.03 7.74
C SER A 2 -0.04 11.18 8.72
N SER A 3 -1.31 11.60 8.83
CA SER A 3 -1.65 12.66 9.80
C SER A 3 -1.45 12.19 11.24
N ASP A 4 -1.35 10.89 11.46
CA ASP A 4 -1.06 10.31 12.78
C ASP A 4 0.43 10.06 12.99
N GLY A 5 1.29 10.48 12.07
CA GLY A 5 2.74 10.40 12.24
C GLY A 5 3.39 9.11 11.76
N PHE A 6 2.66 8.20 11.12
CA PHE A 6 3.25 6.98 10.59
C PHE A 6 3.87 7.22 9.22
N HIS A 7 5.01 6.61 8.97
CA HIS A 7 5.64 6.69 7.67
C HIS A 7 4.98 5.73 6.69
N ILE A 8 4.60 6.26 5.54
CA ILE A 8 3.97 5.50 4.46
C ILE A 8 4.90 5.59 3.26
N TYR A 9 5.20 4.44 2.66
CA TYR A 9 6.12 4.33 1.53
C TYR A 9 5.37 3.83 0.30
N VAL A 10 5.72 4.39 -0.85
CA VAL A 10 5.06 4.07 -2.12
C VAL A 10 6.12 3.66 -3.13
N GLY A 11 5.95 2.49 -3.75
CA GLY A 11 6.82 2.06 -4.84
C GLY A 11 6.40 2.75 -6.12
N LYS A 12 7.37 3.25 -6.89
CA LYS A 12 7.10 4.04 -8.10
C LYS A 12 7.20 3.22 -9.38
N ASN A 13 7.73 2.01 -9.31
CA ASN A 13 7.78 1.09 -10.44
C ASN A 13 7.83 -0.32 -9.88
N ASN A 14 7.77 -1.32 -10.77
CA ASN A 14 7.67 -2.71 -10.33
C ASN A 14 8.89 -3.18 -9.55
N PHE A 15 10.09 -2.69 -9.89
CA PHE A 15 11.30 -3.04 -9.15
C PHE A 15 11.26 -2.43 -7.74
N GLN A 16 10.86 -1.18 -7.62
CA GLN A 16 10.71 -0.54 -6.31
C GLN A 16 9.60 -1.20 -5.49
N ASN A 17 8.52 -1.64 -6.14
CA ASN A 17 7.46 -2.37 -5.45
C ASN A 17 8.02 -3.63 -4.79
N ASP A 18 8.82 -4.41 -5.51
CA ASP A 18 9.45 -5.61 -4.95
C ASP A 18 10.41 -5.28 -3.80
N GLU A 19 11.27 -4.26 -3.99
CA GLU A 19 12.19 -3.83 -2.95
C GLU A 19 11.44 -3.42 -1.68
N LEU A 20 10.40 -2.62 -1.84
CA LEU A 20 9.62 -2.10 -0.74
C LEU A 20 8.96 -3.25 0.03
N THR A 21 8.33 -4.16 -0.68
CA THR A 21 7.53 -5.23 -0.08
C THR A 21 8.40 -6.34 0.51
N PHE A 22 9.44 -6.75 -0.21
CA PHE A 22 10.17 -7.97 0.17
C PHE A 22 11.52 -7.72 0.83
N LYS A 23 12.05 -6.50 0.75
CA LYS A 23 13.34 -6.19 1.37
C LYS A 23 13.23 -5.14 2.48
N PHE A 24 12.28 -4.21 2.36
CA PHE A 24 12.15 -3.12 3.32
C PHE A 24 11.08 -3.38 4.39
N ALA A 25 9.91 -3.88 3.99
CA ALA A 25 8.78 -4.08 4.90
C ALA A 25 9.04 -5.26 5.83
N ASN A 26 8.63 -5.12 7.08
CA ASN A 26 8.63 -6.20 8.06
C ASN A 26 7.28 -6.91 8.03
N GLY A 27 7.23 -8.14 8.55
CA GLY A 27 6.02 -8.97 8.47
C GLY A 27 4.77 -8.33 9.04
N ASN A 28 4.92 -7.51 10.08
CA ASN A 28 3.77 -6.85 10.72
C ASN A 28 3.41 -5.50 10.13
N ASP A 29 4.17 -5.02 9.14
CA ASP A 29 3.81 -3.80 8.43
C ASP A 29 2.60 -4.06 7.54
N TRP A 30 1.82 -3.03 7.27
CA TRP A 30 0.63 -3.16 6.43
C TRP A 30 0.94 -2.81 4.98
N TRP A 31 0.40 -3.62 4.08
CA TRP A 31 0.60 -3.54 2.64
C TRP A 31 -0.75 -3.26 1.96
N PHE A 32 -0.75 -2.35 0.99
CA PHE A 32 -1.96 -1.91 0.30
C PHE A 32 -1.74 -1.94 -1.20
N HIS A 33 -2.79 -2.28 -1.94
CA HIS A 33 -2.75 -2.29 -3.40
C HIS A 33 -4.16 -2.20 -3.96
N ALA A 34 -4.33 -1.46 -5.07
CA ALA A 34 -5.62 -1.40 -5.75
C ALA A 34 -5.99 -2.78 -6.29
N LYS A 35 -7.21 -3.20 -6.03
CA LYS A 35 -7.66 -4.55 -6.35
C LYS A 35 -7.83 -4.71 -7.86
N GLY A 36 -7.12 -5.71 -8.41
CA GLY A 36 -7.32 -6.12 -9.80
C GLY A 36 -6.89 -5.13 -10.87
N ILE A 37 -6.25 -4.01 -10.49
CA ILE A 37 -5.76 -3.04 -11.46
C ILE A 37 -4.32 -2.69 -11.16
N PRO A 38 -3.55 -2.22 -12.16
CA PRO A 38 -2.16 -1.84 -11.93
C PRO A 38 -2.05 -0.67 -10.95
N GLY A 39 -1.07 -0.74 -10.07
CA GLY A 39 -0.84 0.32 -9.10
C GLY A 39 0.40 0.06 -8.28
N SER A 40 0.76 1.04 -7.48
CA SER A 40 1.91 0.96 -6.59
C SER A 40 1.62 0.08 -5.38
N HIS A 41 2.65 -0.61 -4.90
CA HIS A 41 2.61 -1.17 -3.55
C HIS A 41 2.77 -0.03 -2.56
N VAL A 42 1.96 -0.04 -1.52
CA VAL A 42 2.02 0.97 -0.46
C VAL A 42 2.22 0.23 0.86
N VAL A 43 3.20 0.66 1.64
CA VAL A 43 3.55 0.02 2.90
C VAL A 43 3.55 1.04 4.01
N VAL A 44 2.89 0.72 5.12
CA VAL A 44 2.93 1.53 6.34
C VAL A 44 3.80 0.82 7.35
N LYS A 45 4.82 1.51 7.85
CA LYS A 45 5.71 1.01 8.88
C LYS A 45 5.03 1.17 10.24
N THR A 46 4.74 0.07 10.92
CA THR A 46 4.03 0.11 12.19
C THR A 46 4.93 0.35 13.39
N GLU A 47 6.19 -0.13 13.32
CA GLU A 47 7.14 -0.03 14.41
C GLU A 47 6.58 -0.58 15.73
N GLY A 48 5.83 -1.68 15.63
CA GLY A 48 5.26 -2.35 16.80
C GLY A 48 3.99 -1.71 17.36
N LYS A 49 3.45 -0.70 16.68
CA LYS A 49 2.24 0.00 17.14
C LYS A 49 1.04 -0.40 16.29
N GLU A 50 -0.15 -0.30 16.88
CA GLU A 50 -1.37 -0.44 16.11
C GLU A 50 -1.62 0.82 15.29
N LEU A 51 -2.11 0.63 14.05
CA LEU A 51 -2.43 1.75 13.20
C LEU A 51 -3.85 2.25 13.50
N PRO A 52 -4.02 3.59 13.64
CA PRO A 52 -5.36 4.16 13.72
C PRO A 52 -6.12 3.98 12.39
N ASP A 53 -7.44 3.98 12.46
CA ASP A 53 -8.28 3.87 11.26
C ASP A 53 -7.92 4.92 10.22
N ARG A 54 -7.63 6.14 10.66
CA ARG A 54 -7.27 7.23 9.73
C ARG A 54 -6.01 6.89 8.92
N THR A 55 -5.03 6.23 9.54
CA THR A 55 -3.82 5.84 8.82
C THR A 55 -4.12 4.78 7.76
N PHE A 56 -5.01 3.81 8.06
CA PHE A 56 -5.47 2.86 7.04
C PHE A 56 -6.14 3.58 5.88
N GLU A 57 -7.00 4.56 6.16
CA GLU A 57 -7.66 5.31 5.11
C GLU A 57 -6.68 6.11 4.27
N GLU A 58 -5.71 6.77 4.90
CA GLU A 58 -4.71 7.55 4.19
C GLU A 58 -3.83 6.68 3.31
N ALA A 59 -3.41 5.53 3.80
CA ALA A 59 -2.64 4.58 2.99
C ALA A 59 -3.48 4.06 1.82
N GLY A 60 -4.76 3.82 2.05
CA GLY A 60 -5.68 3.42 0.99
C GLY A 60 -5.82 4.50 -0.07
N ARG A 61 -5.91 5.77 0.32
CA ARG A 61 -5.98 6.89 -0.62
C ARG A 61 -4.71 6.99 -1.46
N LEU A 62 -3.55 6.75 -0.86
CA LEU A 62 -2.30 6.73 -1.61
C LEU A 62 -2.28 5.59 -2.61
N ALA A 63 -2.74 4.41 -2.23
CA ALA A 63 -2.82 3.28 -3.16
C ALA A 63 -3.77 3.59 -4.31
N ALA A 64 -4.90 4.25 -4.05
CA ALA A 64 -5.82 4.67 -5.09
C ALA A 64 -5.20 5.72 -6.01
N TYR A 65 -4.51 6.70 -5.44
CA TYR A 65 -3.88 7.79 -6.19
C TYR A 65 -2.80 7.27 -7.14
N TYR A 66 -2.00 6.31 -6.70
CA TYR A 66 -0.92 5.73 -7.50
C TYR A 66 -1.36 4.46 -8.22
N SER A 67 -2.61 4.42 -8.70
CA SER A 67 -3.16 3.29 -9.44
C SER A 67 -3.82 3.77 -10.73
N LYS A 68 -4.13 2.83 -11.60
CA LYS A 68 -4.90 3.11 -12.81
C LYS A 68 -6.34 3.53 -12.52
N GLY A 69 -6.81 3.34 -11.29
CA GLY A 69 -8.15 3.77 -10.87
C GLY A 69 -8.22 5.19 -10.34
N ARG A 70 -7.14 5.94 -10.43
CA ARG A 70 -7.00 7.27 -9.84
C ARG A 70 -8.14 8.23 -10.15
N GLU A 71 -8.68 8.16 -11.36
CA GLU A 71 -9.74 9.07 -11.80
C GLU A 71 -11.16 8.59 -11.40
N GLN A 72 -11.27 7.40 -10.82
CA GLN A 72 -12.56 6.92 -10.35
C GLN A 72 -12.94 7.62 -9.05
N GLU A 73 -14.22 7.75 -8.82
CA GLU A 73 -14.73 8.38 -7.59
C GLU A 73 -14.26 7.60 -6.36
N LYS A 74 -14.32 6.26 -6.43
CA LYS A 74 -13.80 5.38 -5.38
C LYS A 74 -13.12 4.20 -6.01
N VAL A 75 -12.08 3.70 -5.35
CA VAL A 75 -11.29 2.56 -5.79
C VAL A 75 -11.30 1.53 -4.67
N GLU A 76 -11.46 0.27 -5.03
CA GLU A 76 -11.34 -0.81 -4.04
C GLU A 76 -9.87 -1.10 -3.78
N ILE A 77 -9.46 -1.03 -2.52
CA ILE A 77 -8.08 -1.25 -2.11
C ILE A 77 -8.03 -2.49 -1.25
N ASP A 78 -7.19 -3.46 -1.65
CA ASP A 78 -6.90 -4.61 -0.82
C ASP A 78 -5.79 -4.23 0.16
N TYR A 79 -5.90 -4.71 1.40
CA TYR A 79 -4.83 -4.51 2.36
C TYR A 79 -4.69 -5.72 3.27
N VAL A 80 -3.46 -5.95 3.71
CA VAL A 80 -3.13 -7.13 4.49
C VAL A 80 -1.75 -6.88 5.11
N GLN A 81 -1.42 -7.59 6.18
CA GLN A 81 -0.06 -7.50 6.70
C GLN A 81 0.92 -8.12 5.70
N LYS A 82 2.10 -7.54 5.60
CA LYS A 82 3.12 -7.97 4.62
C LYS A 82 3.42 -9.47 4.70
N LYS A 83 3.36 -10.06 5.87
CA LYS A 83 3.64 -11.49 6.03
C LYS A 83 2.71 -12.39 5.22
N GLN A 84 1.56 -11.86 4.79
CA GLN A 84 0.61 -12.59 3.96
C GLN A 84 0.85 -12.40 2.46
N VAL A 85 1.81 -11.53 2.08
CA VAL A 85 2.12 -11.25 0.68
C VAL A 85 3.26 -12.16 0.25
N LYS A 86 3.07 -12.90 -0.85
CA LYS A 86 4.04 -13.88 -1.32
C LYS A 86 4.47 -13.57 -2.74
N LYS A 87 5.72 -13.87 -3.03
CA LYS A 87 6.29 -13.76 -4.38
C LYS A 87 6.39 -15.15 -4.98
N PRO A 88 5.54 -15.49 -5.97
CA PRO A 88 5.67 -16.81 -6.63
C PRO A 88 7.02 -16.94 -7.33
N ALA A 89 7.57 -18.16 -7.34
CA ALA A 89 8.84 -18.43 -8.00
C ALA A 89 8.74 -18.04 -9.48
N GLY A 90 9.73 -17.27 -9.96
CA GLY A 90 9.77 -16.84 -11.35
C GLY A 90 8.81 -15.72 -11.71
N ALA A 91 8.10 -15.15 -10.74
CA ALA A 91 7.16 -14.07 -11.01
C ALA A 91 7.90 -12.79 -11.40
N LYS A 92 7.29 -12.01 -12.28
CA LYS A 92 7.84 -10.72 -12.72
C LYS A 92 7.89 -9.74 -11.56
N PRO A 93 8.78 -8.74 -11.63
CA PRO A 93 8.81 -7.69 -10.61
C PRO A 93 7.44 -7.03 -10.44
N GLY A 94 7.05 -6.83 -9.19
CA GLY A 94 5.76 -6.23 -8.86
C GLY A 94 4.60 -7.21 -8.78
N PHE A 95 4.75 -8.42 -9.31
CA PHE A 95 3.68 -9.41 -9.25
C PHE A 95 3.76 -10.18 -7.94
N VAL A 96 2.63 -10.21 -7.22
CA VAL A 96 2.55 -10.89 -5.92
C VAL A 96 1.20 -11.59 -5.81
N VAL A 97 1.11 -12.53 -4.87
CA VAL A 97 -0.16 -13.14 -4.48
C VAL A 97 -0.36 -12.94 -2.98
N TYR A 98 -1.61 -12.83 -2.59
CA TYR A 98 -1.99 -12.69 -1.18
C TYR A 98 -3.39 -13.27 -0.97
N TYR A 99 -3.65 -13.70 0.25
CA TYR A 99 -4.91 -14.31 0.62
C TYR A 99 -5.38 -13.72 1.93
N THR A 100 -6.68 -13.93 2.24
CA THR A 100 -7.27 -13.46 3.49
C THR A 100 -7.07 -11.97 3.73
N ASN A 101 -7.08 -11.19 2.64
CA ASN A 101 -6.94 -9.74 2.74
C ASN A 101 -8.24 -9.08 3.18
N TYR A 102 -8.10 -7.87 3.67
CA TYR A 102 -9.22 -6.96 3.88
C TYR A 102 -9.33 -6.04 2.68
N SER A 103 -10.47 -5.37 2.53
CA SER A 103 -10.66 -4.40 1.44
C SER A 103 -11.40 -3.19 1.96
N LEU A 104 -11.14 -2.06 1.32
CA LEU A 104 -11.90 -0.84 1.58
C LEU A 104 -12.14 -0.09 0.27
N MET A 105 -13.23 0.66 0.22
CA MET A 105 -13.54 1.54 -0.91
C MET A 105 -13.17 2.96 -0.49
N ILE A 106 -12.27 3.60 -1.23
CA ILE A 106 -11.74 4.89 -0.83
C ILE A 106 -11.49 5.77 -2.06
N ASP A 107 -11.56 7.07 -1.87
CA ASP A 107 -11.20 8.03 -2.92
C ASP A 107 -9.68 8.18 -3.02
N SER A 108 -9.23 8.97 -4.00
CA SER A 108 -7.82 9.21 -4.25
C SER A 108 -7.37 10.60 -3.78
N ASP A 109 -8.07 11.19 -2.84
CA ASP A 109 -7.72 12.51 -2.31
C ASP A 109 -6.60 12.37 -1.29
N ILE A 110 -5.40 12.78 -1.68
CA ILE A 110 -4.21 12.71 -0.82
C ILE A 110 -3.88 14.02 -0.14
N SER A 111 -4.77 15.02 -0.24
CA SER A 111 -4.57 16.27 0.49
C SER A 111 -4.55 15.97 2.00
N GLY A 112 -3.68 16.63 2.73
CA GLY A 112 -3.51 16.37 4.16
C GLY A 112 -2.51 15.27 4.48
N ILE A 113 -2.00 14.55 3.50
CA ILE A 113 -0.92 13.58 3.70
C ILE A 113 0.39 14.26 3.32
N GLU A 114 1.29 14.39 4.27
CA GLU A 114 2.53 15.12 4.05
C GLU A 114 3.53 14.27 3.28
N LYS A 115 4.08 14.82 2.19
CA LYS A 115 5.16 14.17 1.44
C LYS A 115 6.49 14.65 2.00
N ILE A 116 7.31 13.74 2.51
CA ILE A 116 8.57 14.10 3.16
C ILE A 116 9.79 13.76 2.32
N SER A 117 9.64 12.96 1.27
CA SER A 117 10.75 12.71 0.33
C SER A 117 10.20 12.08 -0.94
N ASP A 118 11.02 12.05 -1.95
CA ASP A 118 10.71 11.33 -3.18
C ASP A 118 11.16 9.86 -3.03
#